data_70f64842e9c07616ceb223e74d32442e
#
_entry.id   70f64842e9c07616ceb223e74d32442e
#
_cell.length_a   1.000
_cell.length_b   1.000
_cell.length_c   1.000
_cell.angle_alpha   90.00
_cell.angle_beta   90.00
_cell.angle_gamma   90.00
#
_symmetry.space_group_name_H-M   'P 1'
#
loop_
_entity.id
_entity.type
_entity.pdbx_description
1 polymer ?
#
loop_
_entity_poly.entity_id
_entity_poly.type
_entity_poly.pdbx_seq_one_letter_code
_entity_poly.pdbx_strand_id
1 'polypeptide(L)' 'MKTYNVLIVEDEIPAQTNLRRIIEKHFDDLRIAGVQSSVVGTVEWLRDPANRPDIIFMDVQLSDGMCFDI' A
#
# COMPACT_ATOMS: atom_id res chain seq x y z
N MET A 1 -8.57 16.00 -13.72
CA MET A 1 -7.39 15.83 -12.85
C MET A 1 -6.92 14.40 -12.86
N LYS A 2 -5.61 14.20 -12.84
CA LYS A 2 -5.05 12.86 -12.80
C LYS A 2 -5.08 12.33 -11.37
N THR A 3 -5.54 11.08 -11.21
CA THR A 3 -5.56 10.39 -9.93
C THR A 3 -4.51 9.28 -9.95
N TYR A 4 -3.75 9.17 -8.87
CA TYR A 4 -2.72 8.16 -8.71
C TYR A 4 -3.20 7.06 -7.77
N ASN A 5 -3.01 5.81 -8.18
CA ASN A 5 -3.37 4.66 -7.38
C ASN A 5 -2.26 4.37 -6.36
N VAL A 6 -2.65 4.17 -5.12
CA VAL A 6 -1.74 3.95 -4.00
C VAL A 6 -1.95 2.56 -3.42
N LEU A 7 -0.87 1.83 -3.21
CA LEU A 7 -0.86 0.62 -2.40
C LEU A 7 -0.20 0.93 -1.07
N ILE A 8 -0.83 0.53 0.02
CA ILE A 8 -0.26 0.63 1.36
C ILE A 8 0.17 -0.76 1.80
N VAL A 9 1.42 -0.89 2.24
CA VAL A 9 1.96 -2.14 2.77
C VAL A 9 2.45 -1.88 4.19
N GLU A 10 1.69 -2.34 5.18
CA GLU A 10 1.96 -2.11 6.60
C GLU A 10 1.34 -3.24 7.41
N ASP A 11 2.11 -3.88 8.27
CA ASP A 11 1.64 -5.01 9.07
C ASP A 11 0.86 -4.60 10.33
N GLU A 12 0.99 -3.36 10.78
CA GLU A 12 0.28 -2.87 11.96
C GLU A 12 -1.01 -2.16 11.56
N ILE A 13 -2.15 -2.65 12.05
CA ILE A 13 -3.46 -2.10 11.71
C ILE A 13 -3.60 -0.61 12.10
N PRO A 14 -3.19 -0.16 13.30
CA PRO A 14 -3.28 1.26 13.63
C PRO A 14 -2.48 2.15 12.67
N ALA A 15 -1.32 1.69 12.23
CA ALA A 15 -0.50 2.43 11.27
C ALA A 15 -1.16 2.50 9.89
N GLN A 16 -1.77 1.39 9.43
CA GLN A 16 -2.56 1.38 8.20
C GLN A 16 -3.70 2.40 8.25
N THR A 17 -4.46 2.38 9.34
CA THR A 17 -5.61 3.26 9.52
C THR A 17 -5.19 4.73 9.52
N ASN A 18 -4.10 5.04 10.22
CA ASN A 18 -3.59 6.40 10.30
C ASN A 18 -3.12 6.91 8.94
N LEU A 19 -2.38 6.09 8.20
CA LEU A 19 -1.89 6.45 6.88
C LEU A 19 -3.02 6.65 5.88
N ARG A 20 -4.02 5.77 5.89
CA ARG A 20 -5.21 5.92 5.05
C ARG A 20 -5.92 7.24 5.34
N ARG A 21 -6.09 7.57 6.61
CA ARG A 21 -6.76 8.80 7.02
C ARG A 21 -6.02 10.03 6.53
N ILE A 22 -4.70 10.05 6.63
CA ILE A 22 -3.87 11.14 6.15
C ILE A 22 -4.01 11.31 4.64
N ILE A 23 -3.93 10.22 3.90
CA ILE A 23 -4.03 10.25 2.44
C ILE A 23 -5.41 10.74 2.01
N GLU A 24 -6.47 10.19 2.57
CA GLU A 24 -7.84 10.55 2.21
C GLU A 24 -8.18 11.99 2.57
N LYS A 25 -7.60 12.52 3.66
CA LYS A 25 -7.88 13.87 4.13
C LYS A 25 -7.10 14.95 3.39
N HIS A 26 -5.84 14.68 3.03
CA HIS A 26 -4.93 15.70 2.55
C HIS A 26 -4.55 15.60 1.07
N PHE A 27 -4.86 14.50 0.41
CA PHE A 27 -4.45 14.26 -0.97
C PHE A 27 -5.62 13.83 -1.83
N ASP A 28 -6.23 14.78 -2.51
CA ASP A 28 -7.38 14.52 -3.40
C ASP A 28 -6.99 13.76 -4.67
N ASP A 29 -5.70 13.81 -5.03
CA ASP A 29 -5.17 13.17 -6.22
C ASP A 29 -4.64 11.75 -5.98
N LEU A 30 -4.74 11.26 -4.74
CA LEU A 30 -4.34 9.90 -4.39
C LEU A 30 -5.56 9.05 -4.05
N ARG A 31 -5.62 7.86 -4.66
CA ARG A 31 -6.67 6.88 -4.41
C ARG A 31 -6.06 5.62 -3.84
N ILE A 32 -6.55 5.17 -2.70
CA ILE A 32 -6.07 3.92 -2.10
C ILE A 32 -6.70 2.76 -2.87
N ALA A 33 -5.87 2.07 -3.66
CA ALA A 33 -6.30 0.94 -4.48
C ALA A 33 -6.20 -0.38 -3.72
N GLY A 34 -5.33 -0.46 -2.73
CA GLY A 34 -5.19 -1.68 -1.92
C GLY A 34 -4.39 -1.43 -0.65
N VAL A 35 -4.57 -2.33 0.30
CA VAL A 35 -3.82 -2.36 1.55
C VAL A 35 -3.40 -3.81 1.80
N GLN A 36 -2.10 -4.02 2.00
CA GLN A 36 -1.56 -5.34 2.30
C GLN A 36 -0.77 -5.28 3.60
N SER A 37 -0.71 -6.39 4.30
CA SER A 37 -0.06 -6.47 5.61
C SER A 37 1.18 -7.36 5.62
N SER A 38 1.55 -7.94 4.49
CA SER A 38 2.63 -8.92 4.43
C SER A 38 3.35 -8.87 3.09
N VAL A 39 4.55 -9.43 3.03
CA VAL A 39 5.29 -9.63 1.78
C VAL A 39 4.50 -10.53 0.84
N VAL A 40 4.03 -11.68 1.35
CA VAL A 40 3.27 -12.66 0.54
C VAL A 40 2.02 -12.02 -0.06
N GLY A 41 1.22 -11.34 0.76
CA GLY A 41 0.00 -10.70 0.29
C GLY A 41 0.26 -9.62 -0.75
N THR A 42 1.33 -8.85 -0.57
CA THR A 42 1.72 -7.81 -1.51
C THR A 42 2.15 -8.40 -2.85
N VAL A 43 2.98 -9.43 -2.83
CA VAL A 43 3.45 -10.09 -4.06
C VAL A 43 2.27 -10.68 -4.84
N GLU A 44 1.35 -11.35 -4.15
CA GLU A 44 0.16 -11.92 -4.80
C GLU A 44 -0.73 -10.83 -5.39
N TRP A 45 -0.91 -9.73 -4.67
CA TRP A 45 -1.71 -8.60 -5.15
C TRP A 45 -1.10 -8.00 -6.42
N LEU A 46 0.24 -7.84 -6.44
CA LEU A 46 0.95 -7.27 -7.59
C LEU A 46 0.99 -8.20 -8.80
N ARG A 47 0.77 -9.50 -8.62
CA ARG A 47 0.72 -10.46 -9.73
C ARG A 47 -0.50 -10.29 -10.60
N ASP A 48 -1.59 -9.74 -10.07
CA ASP A 48 -2.77 -9.46 -10.87
C ASP A 48 -2.49 -8.24 -11.75
N PRO A 49 -2.54 -8.39 -13.08
CA PRO A 49 -2.24 -7.28 -13.99
C PRO A 49 -3.25 -6.13 -13.92
N ALA A 50 -4.41 -6.35 -13.32
CA ALA A 50 -5.36 -5.27 -13.05
C ALA A 50 -4.90 -4.37 -11.90
N ASN A 51 -4.01 -4.85 -11.03
CA ASN A 51 -3.49 -4.11 -9.89
C ASN A 51 -2.20 -3.39 -10.28
N ARG A 52 -2.30 -2.10 -10.56
CA ARG A 52 -1.16 -1.29 -11.00
C ARG A 52 -1.05 -0.04 -10.14
N PRO A 53 -0.35 -0.11 -9.00
CA PRO A 53 -0.16 1.08 -8.18
C PRO A 53 0.86 2.02 -8.84
N ASP A 54 0.60 3.32 -8.71
CA ASP A 54 1.56 4.34 -9.13
C ASP A 54 2.54 4.63 -7.99
N ILE A 55 2.06 4.49 -6.75
CA ILE A 55 2.83 4.79 -5.53
C ILE A 55 2.60 3.66 -4.54
N ILE A 56 3.67 3.23 -3.88
CA ILE A 56 3.59 2.26 -2.79
C ILE A 56 4.19 2.89 -1.54
N PHE A 57 3.37 3.02 -0.49
CA PHE A 57 3.84 3.36 0.84
C PHE A 57 4.07 2.06 1.59
N MET A 58 5.32 1.77 1.96
CA MET A 58 5.62 0.48 2.54
C MET A 58 6.58 0.60 3.71
N ASP A 59 6.35 -0.23 4.74
CA ASP A 59 7.27 -0.40 5.85
C ASP A 59 8.51 -1.14 5.36
N VAL A 60 9.67 -0.81 5.92
CA VAL A 60 10.94 -1.46 5.57
C VAL A 60 10.94 -2.91 6.04
N GLN A 61 10.39 -3.16 7.22
CA GLN A 61 10.36 -4.51 7.81
C GLN A 61 8.94 -4.95 8.09
N LEU A 62 8.54 -6.04 7.45
CA LEU A 62 7.24 -6.67 7.64
C LEU A 62 7.41 -7.95 8.46
N SER A 63 6.30 -8.49 8.98
CA SER A 63 6.35 -9.68 9.83
C SER A 63 6.92 -10.92 9.12
N ASP A 64 6.76 -11.02 7.80
CA ASP A 64 7.20 -12.15 7.00
C ASP A 64 8.37 -11.84 6.05
N GLY A 65 8.99 -10.67 6.21
CA GLY A 65 10.15 -10.30 5.39
C GLY A 65 10.39 -8.81 5.32
N MET A 66 11.32 -8.42 4.47
CA MET A 66 11.67 -7.03 4.23
C MET A 66 10.98 -6.51 2.98
N CYS A 67 10.76 -5.18 2.91
CA CYS A 67 10.16 -4.57 1.73
C CYS A 67 10.94 -4.88 0.44
N PHE A 68 12.24 -5.14 0.55
CA PHE A 68 13.09 -5.49 -0.58
C PHE A 68 12.81 -6.88 -1.17
N ASP A 69 12.04 -7.70 -0.47
CA ASP A 69 11.63 -9.02 -0.94
C ASP A 69 10.43 -8.97 -1.90
N ILE A 70 9.88 -7.78 -2.08
CA ILE A 70 8.72 -7.56 -2.97
C ILE A 70 9.17 -7.24 -4.43
#